data_52d18fbd2c90814ecf1551d2df789d21
#
_entry.id   52d18fbd2c90814ecf1551d2df789d21
#
_cell.length_a   1.000
_cell.length_b   1.000
_cell.length_c   1.000
_cell.angle_alpha   90.00
_cell.angle_beta   90.00
_cell.angle_gamma   90.00
#
_symmetry.space_group_name_H-M   'P 1'
#
loop_
_entity.id
_entity.type
_entity.pdbx_description
1 polymer ?
#
loop_
_entity_poly.entity_id
_entity_poly.type
_entity_poly.pdbx_seq_one_letter_code
_entity_poly.pdbx_strand_id
1 'polypeptide(L)'
;LKILIAEDDKLSRTFLLNFLRAYGDCDTADNGMETLDKYMEAFKRGEPYDMMCLDIMMPKVDGLMVLKLIRELEARHHVEAQKQAKIIMMTAIADMEYVDQAFELGCDAYASKPIEMQQVQEVMLDLGLIN
;
A
#
# COMPACT_ATOMS: atom_id res chain seq x y z
N LEU A 1 6.02 -1.92 -12.90
CA LEU A 1 5.76 -1.44 -11.54
C LEU A 1 6.40 -2.35 -10.51
N LYS A 2 6.78 -1.77 -9.39
CA LYS A 2 7.21 -2.51 -8.20
C LYS A 2 6.15 -2.32 -7.12
N ILE A 3 5.56 -3.41 -6.66
CA ILE A 3 4.35 -3.41 -5.84
C ILE A 3 4.60 -4.14 -4.52
N LEU A 4 4.18 -3.54 -3.40
CA LEU A 4 4.19 -4.18 -2.09
C LEU A 4 2.76 -4.37 -1.61
N ILE A 5 2.41 -5.61 -1.27
CA ILE A 5 1.09 -5.99 -0.78
C ILE A 5 1.21 -6.32 0.70
N ALA A 6 0.65 -5.48 1.55
CA ALA A 6 0.67 -5.65 3.00
C ALA A 6 -0.72 -6.05 3.49
N GLU A 7 -0.89 -7.32 3.77
CA GLU A 7 -2.17 -7.91 4.16
C GLU A 7 -1.92 -9.14 5.03
N ASP A 8 -2.53 -9.19 6.21
CA ASP A 8 -2.36 -10.29 7.14
C ASP A 8 -3.24 -11.51 6.80
N ASP A 9 -4.36 -11.31 6.11
CA ASP A 9 -5.22 -12.41 5.69
C ASP A 9 -4.64 -13.10 4.46
N LYS A 10 -4.35 -14.39 4.59
CA LYS A 10 -3.69 -15.15 3.54
C LYS A 10 -4.49 -15.21 2.23
N LEU A 11 -5.82 -15.37 2.32
CA LEU A 11 -6.66 -15.44 1.12
C LEU A 11 -6.67 -14.12 0.38
N SER A 12 -6.86 -13.02 1.11
CA SER A 12 -6.83 -11.67 0.52
C SER A 12 -5.48 -11.36 -0.09
N ARG A 13 -4.41 -11.73 0.61
CA ARG A 13 -3.03 -11.50 0.14
C ARG A 13 -2.76 -12.26 -1.15
N THR A 14 -3.17 -13.54 -1.20
CA THR A 14 -2.98 -14.38 -2.39
C THR A 14 -3.80 -13.86 -3.57
N PHE A 15 -5.03 -13.44 -3.31
CA PHE A 15 -5.90 -12.85 -4.34
C PHE A 15 -5.26 -11.62 -4.97
N LEU A 16 -4.79 -10.70 -4.13
CA LEU A 16 -4.14 -9.47 -4.61
C LEU A 16 -2.87 -9.78 -5.38
N LEU A 17 -2.06 -10.70 -4.86
CA LEU A 17 -0.82 -11.10 -5.51
C LEU A 17 -1.08 -11.66 -6.92
N ASN A 18 -2.04 -12.57 -7.04
CA ASN A 18 -2.36 -13.19 -8.34
C ASN A 18 -2.88 -12.17 -9.34
N PHE A 19 -3.66 -11.18 -8.87
CA PHE A 19 -4.18 -10.13 -9.73
C PHE A 19 -3.08 -9.13 -10.14
N LEU A 20 -2.34 -8.62 -9.16
CA LEU A 20 -1.38 -7.54 -9.39
C LEU A 20 -0.11 -8.00 -10.10
N ARG A 21 0.16 -9.27 -10.09
CA ARG A 21 1.31 -9.87 -10.77
C ARG A 21 1.34 -9.54 -12.27
N ALA A 22 0.17 -9.32 -12.87
CA ALA A 22 0.07 -8.93 -14.28
C ALA A 22 0.58 -7.51 -14.55
N TYR A 23 0.72 -6.69 -13.50
CA TYR A 23 1.09 -5.28 -13.66
C TYR A 23 2.53 -4.98 -13.23
N GLY A 24 3.19 -5.88 -12.54
CA GLY A 24 4.56 -5.65 -12.12
C GLY A 24 5.08 -6.70 -11.15
N ASP A 25 6.26 -6.41 -10.61
CA ASP A 25 6.90 -7.26 -9.62
C ASP A 25 6.26 -7.02 -8.26
N CYS A 26 5.78 -8.08 -7.63
CA CYS A 26 5.04 -7.99 -6.37
C CYS A 26 5.80 -8.67 -5.23
N ASP A 27 5.92 -7.97 -4.11
CA ASP A 27 6.35 -8.53 -2.84
C ASP A 27 5.16 -8.50 -1.88
N THR A 28 5.16 -9.37 -0.89
CA THR A 28 4.09 -9.43 0.11
C THR A 28 4.65 -9.29 1.52
N ALA A 29 3.82 -8.78 2.42
CA ALA A 29 4.09 -8.72 3.85
C ALA A 29 2.82 -9.06 4.61
N ASP A 30 2.92 -9.72 5.75
CA ASP A 30 1.76 -10.16 6.52
C ASP A 30 1.56 -9.38 7.83
N ASN A 31 2.40 -8.40 8.09
CA ASN A 31 2.28 -7.53 9.26
C ASN A 31 3.00 -6.20 9.00
N GLY A 32 2.78 -5.23 9.89
CA GLY A 32 3.32 -3.89 9.73
C GLY A 32 4.83 -3.82 9.81
N MET A 33 5.46 -4.61 10.67
CA MET A 33 6.92 -4.61 10.80
C MET A 33 7.58 -5.11 9.53
N GLU A 34 7.09 -6.23 8.99
CA GLU A 34 7.62 -6.78 7.73
C GLU A 34 7.42 -5.80 6.59
N THR A 35 6.27 -5.09 6.57
CA THR A 35 5.99 -4.07 5.55
C THR A 35 7.03 -2.96 5.59
N LEU A 36 7.32 -2.43 6.77
CA LEU A 36 8.31 -1.36 6.93
C LEU A 36 9.71 -1.84 6.55
N ASP A 37 10.09 -3.05 6.97
CA ASP A 37 11.39 -3.61 6.65
C ASP A 37 11.60 -3.73 5.14
N LYS A 38 10.60 -4.25 4.43
CA LYS A 38 10.66 -4.40 2.98
C LYS A 38 10.70 -3.05 2.27
N TYR A 39 9.88 -2.10 2.72
CA TYR A 39 9.90 -0.76 2.15
C TYR A 39 11.27 -0.10 2.33
N MET A 40 11.82 -0.14 3.53
CA MET A 40 13.10 0.49 3.81
C MET A 40 14.24 -0.16 3.03
N GLU A 41 14.23 -1.49 2.93
CA GLU A 41 15.24 -2.21 2.17
C GLU A 41 15.21 -1.83 0.69
N ALA A 42 14.03 -1.80 0.08
CA ALA A 42 13.87 -1.40 -1.30
C ALA A 42 14.32 0.05 -1.51
N PHE A 43 13.96 0.93 -0.59
CA PHE A 43 14.35 2.33 -0.65
C PHE A 43 15.88 2.48 -0.62
N LYS A 44 16.56 1.76 0.29
CA LYS A 44 18.02 1.82 0.43
C LYS A 44 18.74 1.29 -0.82
N ARG A 45 18.15 0.33 -1.51
CA ARG A 45 18.74 -0.22 -2.74
C ARG A 45 18.51 0.69 -3.96
N GLY A 46 17.80 1.80 -3.79
CA GLY A 46 17.45 2.66 -4.91
C GLY A 46 16.35 2.10 -5.82
N GLU A 47 15.59 1.13 -5.32
CA GLU A 47 14.49 0.50 -6.04
C GLU A 47 13.19 0.61 -5.23
N PRO A 48 12.70 1.84 -4.96
CA PRO A 48 11.52 2.02 -4.13
C PRO A 48 10.27 1.46 -4.79
N TYR A 49 9.28 1.12 -3.96
CA TYR A 49 8.00 0.66 -4.47
C TYR A 49 7.25 1.81 -5.14
N ASP A 50 6.63 1.50 -6.28
CA ASP A 50 5.75 2.43 -6.99
C ASP A 50 4.36 2.46 -6.39
N MET A 51 3.90 1.32 -5.90
CA MET A 51 2.56 1.15 -5.37
C MET A 51 2.58 0.24 -4.15
N MET A 52 1.74 0.56 -3.17
CA MET A 52 1.51 -0.30 -2.02
C MET A 52 0.01 -0.48 -1.81
N CYS A 53 -0.40 -1.72 -1.58
CA CYS A 53 -1.72 -2.04 -1.04
C CYS A 53 -1.53 -2.32 0.44
N LEU A 54 -2.13 -1.51 1.31
CA LEU A 54 -1.83 -1.50 2.72
C LEU A 54 -3.12 -1.66 3.54
N ASP A 55 -3.26 -2.80 4.21
CA ASP A 55 -4.39 -3.05 5.08
C ASP A 55 -4.32 -2.12 6.29
N ILE A 56 -5.44 -1.50 6.65
CA ILE A 56 -5.50 -0.61 7.82
C ILE A 56 -5.24 -1.39 9.10
N MET A 57 -5.86 -2.56 9.25
CA MET A 57 -5.73 -3.36 10.47
C MET A 57 -4.81 -4.55 10.26
N MET A 58 -3.60 -4.47 10.80
CA MET A 58 -2.61 -5.54 10.76
C MET A 58 -2.00 -5.75 12.16
N PRO A 59 -1.50 -6.98 12.46
CA PRO A 59 -0.75 -7.22 13.69
C PRO A 59 0.55 -6.41 13.77
N LYS A 60 1.06 -6.24 14.97
CA LYS A 60 2.32 -5.56 15.34
C LYS A 60 2.25 -4.06 15.14
N VAL A 61 2.34 -3.58 13.90
CA VAL A 61 2.19 -2.16 13.57
C VAL A 61 1.03 -2.05 12.60
N ASP A 62 -0.01 -1.28 12.95
CA ASP A 62 -1.17 -1.13 12.09
C ASP A 62 -0.86 -0.30 10.84
N GLY A 63 -1.76 -0.37 9.85
CA GLY A 63 -1.55 0.27 8.55
C GLY A 63 -1.46 1.78 8.61
N LEU A 64 -2.16 2.43 9.54
CA LEU A 64 -2.07 3.90 9.67
C LEU A 64 -0.68 4.31 10.14
N MET A 65 -0.10 3.58 11.08
CA MET A 65 1.25 3.86 11.55
C MET A 65 2.28 3.59 10.46
N VAL A 66 2.11 2.51 9.70
CA VAL A 66 2.98 2.20 8.56
C VAL A 66 2.95 3.35 7.55
N LEU A 67 1.76 3.80 7.19
CA LEU A 67 1.58 4.93 6.26
C LEU A 67 2.30 6.17 6.76
N LYS A 68 2.11 6.52 8.03
CA LYS A 68 2.74 7.69 8.63
C LYS A 68 4.26 7.60 8.54
N LEU A 69 4.83 6.44 8.89
CA LEU A 69 6.27 6.25 8.90
C LEU A 69 6.87 6.30 7.49
N ILE A 70 6.16 5.74 6.51
CA ILE A 70 6.62 5.79 5.12
C ILE A 70 6.64 7.24 4.62
N ARG A 71 5.59 8.01 4.87
CA ARG A 71 5.54 9.40 4.45
C ARG A 71 6.59 10.26 5.15
N GLU A 72 6.86 10.00 6.43
CA GLU A 72 7.94 10.68 7.14
C GLU A 72 9.31 10.34 6.55
N LEU A 73 9.53 9.10 6.17
CA LEU A 73 10.78 8.68 5.54
C LEU A 73 10.97 9.38 4.19
N GLU A 74 9.93 9.42 3.36
CA GLU A 74 9.97 10.10 2.07
C GLU A 74 10.26 11.60 2.24
N ALA A 75 9.60 12.23 3.20
CA ALA A 75 9.82 13.67 3.48
C ALA A 75 11.25 13.94 3.96
N ARG A 76 11.77 13.08 4.82
CA ARG A 76 13.13 13.22 5.35
C ARG A 76 14.19 13.13 4.25
N HIS A 77 13.93 12.32 3.23
CA HIS A 77 14.85 12.13 2.11
C HIS A 77 14.48 13.00 0.91
N HIS A 78 13.56 13.94 1.07
CA HIS A 78 13.16 14.91 0.04
C HIS A 78 12.70 14.24 -1.26
N VAL A 79 11.95 13.13 -1.14
CA VAL A 79 11.41 12.42 -2.30
C VAL A 79 10.36 13.29 -2.97
N GLU A 80 10.52 13.54 -4.28
CA GLU A 80 9.56 14.32 -5.04
C GLU A 80 8.18 13.65 -5.07
N ALA A 81 7.12 14.45 -5.10
CA ALA A 81 5.75 13.93 -5.01
C ALA A 81 5.45 12.83 -6.03
N GLN A 82 5.91 13.02 -7.28
CA GLN A 82 5.67 12.04 -8.33
C GLN A 82 6.47 10.74 -8.17
N LYS A 83 7.48 10.74 -7.30
CA LYS A 83 8.33 9.57 -7.02
C LYS A 83 7.95 8.86 -5.72
N GLN A 84 7.04 9.43 -4.96
CA GLN A 84 6.55 8.79 -3.74
C GLN A 84 5.71 7.57 -4.09
N ALA A 85 5.73 6.56 -3.22
CA ALA A 85 4.90 5.38 -3.41
C ALA A 85 3.42 5.78 -3.41
N LYS A 86 2.66 5.26 -4.34
CA LYS A 86 1.20 5.42 -4.34
C LYS A 86 0.62 4.40 -3.38
N ILE A 87 -0.01 4.86 -2.31
CA ILE A 87 -0.48 4.00 -1.24
C ILE A 87 -2.00 3.93 -1.27
N ILE A 88 -2.49 2.71 -1.49
CA ILE A 88 -3.92 2.39 -1.50
C ILE A 88 -4.23 1.66 -0.20
N MET A 89 -5.02 2.30 0.67
CA MET A 89 -5.44 1.66 1.91
C MET A 89 -6.55 0.67 1.62
N MET A 90 -6.49 -0.49 2.25
CA MET A 90 -7.55 -1.49 2.15
C MET A 90 -8.29 -1.54 3.47
N THR A 91 -9.63 -1.43 3.43
CA THR A 91 -10.42 -1.25 4.63
C THR A 91 -11.68 -2.12 4.62
N ALA A 92 -11.97 -2.76 5.74
CA ALA A 92 -13.27 -3.40 5.94
C ALA A 92 -14.33 -2.32 6.24
N ILE A 93 -15.59 -2.64 6.03
CA ILE A 93 -16.70 -1.72 6.33
C ILE A 93 -16.61 -1.24 7.79
N ALA A 94 -16.26 -2.13 8.71
CA ALA A 94 -16.14 -1.80 10.13
C ALA A 94 -15.03 -0.78 10.41
N ASP A 95 -14.08 -0.62 9.50
CA ASP A 95 -12.92 0.26 9.69
C ASP A 95 -13.00 1.54 8.85
N MET A 96 -14.13 1.80 8.21
CA MET A 96 -14.31 2.99 7.36
C MET A 96 -14.08 4.32 8.11
N GLU A 97 -14.25 4.32 9.42
CA GLU A 97 -13.99 5.50 10.24
C GLU A 97 -12.55 5.98 10.19
N TYR A 98 -11.61 5.10 9.79
CA TYR A 98 -10.18 5.44 9.71
C TYR A 98 -9.76 5.99 8.34
N VAL A 99 -10.67 6.02 7.37
CA VAL A 99 -10.33 6.45 6.00
C VAL A 99 -9.92 7.92 5.95
N ASP A 100 -10.66 8.79 6.64
CA ASP A 100 -10.33 10.22 6.68
C ASP A 100 -8.94 10.45 7.30
N GLN A 101 -8.64 9.72 8.39
CA GLN A 101 -7.34 9.80 9.03
C GLN A 101 -6.23 9.32 8.08
N ALA A 102 -6.49 8.27 7.31
CA ALA A 102 -5.54 7.77 6.32
C ALA A 102 -5.22 8.84 5.26
N PHE A 103 -6.24 9.56 4.77
CA PHE A 103 -6.01 10.66 3.82
C PHE A 103 -5.22 11.80 4.46
N GLU A 104 -5.49 12.13 5.71
CA GLU A 104 -4.71 13.15 6.42
C GLU A 104 -3.24 12.74 6.55
N LEU A 105 -2.98 11.44 6.73
CA LEU A 105 -1.62 10.92 6.84
C LEU A 105 -0.94 10.74 5.48
N GLY A 106 -1.66 10.91 4.38
CA GLY A 106 -1.07 10.96 3.05
C GLY A 106 -1.26 9.73 2.17
N CYS A 107 -2.32 8.94 2.38
CA CYS A 107 -2.64 7.88 1.42
C CYS A 107 -3.22 8.50 0.14
N ASP A 108 -3.13 7.78 -0.97
CA ASP A 108 -3.59 8.27 -2.27
C ASP A 108 -5.00 7.81 -2.61
N ALA A 109 -5.42 6.69 -2.06
CA ALA A 109 -6.74 6.13 -2.33
C ALA A 109 -7.08 5.07 -1.30
N TYR A 110 -8.32 4.56 -1.34
CA TYR A 110 -8.71 3.40 -0.57
C TYR A 110 -9.54 2.44 -1.42
N ALA A 111 -9.58 1.18 -1.00
CA ALA A 111 -10.43 0.16 -1.58
C ALA A 111 -11.10 -0.59 -0.43
N SER A 112 -12.40 -0.87 -0.55
CA SER A 112 -13.14 -1.56 0.50
C SER A 112 -13.09 -3.07 0.32
N LYS A 113 -13.09 -3.80 1.44
CA LYS A 113 -13.18 -5.26 1.45
C LYS A 113 -14.65 -5.70 1.40
N PRO A 114 -14.97 -6.78 0.70
CA PRO A 114 -14.07 -7.68 -0.03
C PRO A 114 -13.48 -7.00 -1.26
N ILE A 115 -12.20 -7.22 -1.49
CA ILE A 115 -11.46 -6.57 -2.58
C ILE A 115 -11.96 -7.09 -3.93
N GLU A 116 -12.32 -6.17 -4.81
CA GLU A 116 -12.74 -6.45 -6.18
C GLU A 116 -11.69 -5.96 -7.16
N MET A 117 -11.36 -6.80 -8.13
CA MET A 117 -10.35 -6.50 -9.15
C MET A 117 -10.66 -5.21 -9.89
N GLN A 118 -11.93 -5.00 -10.25
CA GLN A 118 -12.36 -3.81 -10.98
C GLN A 118 -12.09 -2.53 -10.19
N GLN A 119 -12.37 -2.55 -8.88
CA GLN A 119 -12.13 -1.38 -8.03
C GLN A 119 -10.65 -1.04 -7.95
N VAL A 120 -9.81 -2.05 -7.77
CA VAL A 120 -8.34 -1.84 -7.69
C VAL A 120 -7.83 -1.31 -9.03
N GLN A 121 -8.30 -1.87 -10.14
CA GLN A 121 -7.90 -1.43 -11.47
C GLN A 121 -8.28 0.03 -11.72
N GLU A 122 -9.51 0.42 -11.36
CA GLU A 122 -9.96 1.82 -11.49
C GLU A 122 -9.09 2.77 -10.68
N VAL A 123 -8.73 2.39 -9.46
CA VAL A 123 -7.85 3.21 -8.62
C VAL A 123 -6.47 3.35 -9.27
N MET A 124 -5.92 2.27 -9.81
CA MET A 124 -4.62 2.30 -10.48
C MET A 124 -4.64 3.22 -11.70
N LEU A 125 -5.73 3.19 -12.47
CA LEU A 125 -5.91 4.10 -13.60
C LEU A 125 -5.99 5.56 -13.13
N ASP A 126 -6.77 5.84 -12.10
CA ASP A 126 -6.94 7.19 -11.57
C ASP A 126 -5.63 7.76 -11.02
N LEU A 127 -4.79 6.91 -10.45
CA LEU A 127 -3.49 7.32 -9.90
C LEU A 127 -2.38 7.38 -10.96
N GLY A 128 -2.69 7.03 -12.21
CA GLY A 128 -1.71 7.07 -13.29
C GLY A 128 -0.69 5.93 -13.26
N LEU A 129 -0.95 4.87 -12.50
CA LEU A 129 -0.05 3.72 -12.39
C LEU A 129 -0.12 2.81 -13.61
N ILE A 130 -1.26 2.77 -14.27
CA ILE A 130 -1.49 2.01 -15.51
C ILE A 130 -2.26 2.88 -16.50
N ASN A 131 -2.25 2.46 -17.75
CA ASN A 131 -2.94 3.17 -18.85
C ASN A 131 -4.20 2.44 -19.29
#